data_54818b70a6d004370a58acd9181236d1
#
_entry.id   54818b70a6d004370a58acd9181236d1
#
_cell.length_a   1.000
_cell.length_b   1.000
_cell.length_c   1.000
_cell.angle_alpha   90.00
_cell.angle_beta   90.00
_cell.angle_gamma   90.00
#
_symmetry.space_group_name_H-M   'P 1'
#
loop_
_entity.id
_entity.type
_entity.pdbx_description
1 polymer ?
#
loop_
_entity_poly.entity_id
_entity_poly.type
_entity_poly.pdbx_seq_one_letter_code
_entity_poly.pdbx_strand_id
1 'polypeptide(L)'
;GLEQAGIDIAIGQDFNASCIRTMEANGRKAILGDICNIEPEQLLSAASLSFGEPFLICGGPPCQPFSTAGKRLGINDPRGSLFREYVRMIDAIRPRFFVMENVKGLMSAPLKDENGQNTSGKVIDIILEEFSKLHYKTVFGVLDAVNYGVPQFRERFVMIGSRDNEDIFLPIPTHFQTHQNASNRWITLGDAIKDLENHPGECAEFSPSRLKYLKMVPEGGNWKNLPSDILQEAMGGAYKSGGGKVGFYRRLSYSQPSPTVVTSPIQKATMMCHPTQDRPLSVSEYARIQQFPDSWKIIGTTVDKYRQIGNAVPVGLA
;
A
#
# COMPACT_ATOMS: atom_id res chain seq x y z
N GLY A 1 -7.76 7.37 -7.98
CA GLY A 1 -8.10 8.19 -6.81
C GLY A 1 -7.91 9.66 -7.11
N LEU A 2 -6.70 10.11 -7.42
CA LEU A 2 -6.42 11.54 -7.69
C LEU A 2 -7.28 12.08 -8.85
N GLU A 3 -7.43 11.33 -9.95
CA GLU A 3 -8.28 11.75 -11.08
C GLU A 3 -9.76 11.82 -10.70
N GLN A 4 -10.24 10.92 -9.83
CA GLN A 4 -11.61 11.00 -9.29
C GLN A 4 -11.80 12.23 -8.39
N ALA A 5 -10.71 12.75 -7.82
CA ALA A 5 -10.69 14.01 -7.07
C ALA A 5 -10.50 15.25 -7.97
N GLY A 6 -10.45 15.08 -9.30
CA GLY A 6 -10.29 16.20 -10.26
C GLY A 6 -8.84 16.63 -10.49
N ILE A 7 -7.86 15.82 -10.13
CA ILE A 7 -6.42 16.11 -10.36
C ILE A 7 -5.95 15.34 -11.59
N ASP A 8 -5.55 16.04 -12.63
CA ASP A 8 -5.01 15.44 -13.85
C ASP A 8 -3.61 14.87 -13.60
N ILE A 9 -3.37 13.64 -14.05
CA ILE A 9 -2.08 12.97 -13.93
C ILE A 9 -1.23 13.27 -15.17
N ALA A 10 -0.27 14.16 -15.02
CA ALA A 10 0.62 14.56 -16.10
C ALA A 10 1.61 13.45 -16.48
N ILE A 11 2.19 12.76 -15.48
CA ILE A 11 3.18 11.70 -15.67
C ILE A 11 3.23 10.75 -14.48
N GLY A 12 3.46 9.46 -14.74
CA GLY A 12 3.83 8.46 -13.72
C GLY A 12 5.28 8.02 -13.89
N GLN A 13 5.86 7.49 -12.82
CA GLN A 13 7.20 6.91 -12.85
C GLN A 13 7.24 5.64 -12.01
N ASP A 14 7.87 4.59 -12.51
CA ASP A 14 8.16 3.36 -11.78
C ASP A 14 9.37 2.66 -12.39
N PHE A 15 10.13 1.91 -11.59
CA PHE A 15 11.23 1.08 -12.10
C PHE A 15 10.72 -0.28 -12.66
N ASN A 16 9.49 -0.65 -12.37
CA ASN A 16 8.89 -1.92 -12.79
C ASN A 16 8.15 -1.77 -14.13
N ALA A 17 8.65 -2.44 -15.15
CA ALA A 17 8.07 -2.40 -16.49
C ALA A 17 6.60 -2.85 -16.55
N SER A 18 6.12 -3.74 -15.65
CA SER A 18 4.71 -4.13 -15.63
C SER A 18 3.81 -3.00 -15.11
N CYS A 19 4.30 -2.18 -14.15
CA CYS A 19 3.60 -0.99 -13.68
C CYS A 19 3.46 0.04 -14.81
N ILE A 20 4.54 0.28 -15.56
CA ILE A 20 4.53 1.20 -16.71
C ILE A 20 3.52 0.73 -17.76
N ARG A 21 3.58 -0.55 -18.18
CA ARG A 21 2.59 -1.09 -19.15
C ARG A 21 1.15 -0.98 -18.64
N THR A 22 0.93 -1.11 -17.34
CA THR A 22 -0.39 -0.90 -16.73
C THR A 22 -0.84 0.56 -16.87
N MET A 23 0.03 1.53 -16.57
CA MET A 23 -0.28 2.95 -16.75
C MET A 23 -0.60 3.28 -18.20
N GLU A 24 0.24 2.85 -19.15
CA GLU A 24 0.07 3.06 -20.59
C GLU A 24 -1.21 2.41 -21.13
N ALA A 25 -1.53 1.17 -20.69
CA ALA A 25 -2.76 0.48 -21.08
C ALA A 25 -4.04 1.19 -20.62
N ASN A 26 -3.92 2.08 -19.64
CA ASN A 26 -4.99 2.95 -19.15
C ASN A 26 -4.85 4.41 -19.63
N GLY A 27 -4.04 4.64 -20.69
CA GLY A 27 -3.90 5.95 -21.33
C GLY A 27 -3.09 6.97 -20.51
N ARG A 28 -2.22 6.52 -19.61
CA ARG A 28 -1.37 7.40 -18.79
C ARG A 28 0.05 7.44 -19.34
N LYS A 29 0.64 8.63 -19.41
CA LYS A 29 2.06 8.77 -19.70
C LYS A 29 2.86 8.24 -18.51
N ALA A 30 3.95 7.51 -18.79
CA ALA A 30 4.80 6.98 -17.75
C ALA A 30 6.26 6.85 -18.21
N ILE A 31 7.20 6.94 -17.27
CA ILE A 31 8.63 6.75 -17.48
C ILE A 31 9.10 5.52 -16.73
N LEU A 32 9.69 4.58 -17.47
CA LEU A 32 10.39 3.42 -16.90
C LEU A 32 11.81 3.83 -16.49
N GLY A 33 12.14 3.65 -15.22
CA GLY A 33 13.51 3.86 -14.74
C GLY A 33 13.62 3.84 -13.23
N ASP A 34 14.84 3.68 -12.74
CA ASP A 34 15.15 3.91 -11.33
C ASP A 34 15.18 5.41 -11.08
N ILE A 35 14.43 5.87 -10.08
CA ILE A 35 14.33 7.30 -9.73
C ILE A 35 15.70 7.90 -9.37
N CYS A 36 16.65 7.07 -8.91
CA CYS A 36 18.03 7.50 -8.65
C CYS A 36 18.78 7.97 -9.91
N ASN A 37 18.34 7.53 -11.08
CA ASN A 37 18.96 7.82 -12.38
C ASN A 37 18.11 8.77 -13.26
N ILE A 38 16.99 9.26 -12.70
CA ILE A 38 16.09 10.16 -13.42
C ILE A 38 16.33 11.59 -12.92
N GLU A 39 16.63 12.50 -13.84
CA GLU A 39 16.73 13.91 -13.51
C GLU A 39 15.36 14.57 -13.47
N PRO A 40 15.13 15.56 -12.57
CA PRO A 40 13.85 16.26 -12.45
C PRO A 40 13.36 16.86 -13.77
N GLU A 41 14.28 17.36 -14.59
CA GLU A 41 14.02 17.93 -15.91
C GLU A 41 13.41 16.94 -16.89
N GLN A 42 13.78 15.65 -16.78
CA GLN A 42 13.22 14.60 -17.63
C GLN A 42 11.73 14.38 -17.31
N LEU A 43 11.36 14.37 -16.01
CA LEU A 43 9.96 14.28 -15.60
C LEU A 43 9.15 15.50 -16.04
N LEU A 44 9.68 16.71 -15.81
CA LEU A 44 9.02 17.95 -16.20
C LEU A 44 8.83 18.05 -17.72
N SER A 45 9.88 17.74 -18.50
CA SER A 45 9.80 17.73 -19.95
C SER A 45 8.77 16.74 -20.47
N ALA A 46 8.74 15.50 -19.94
CA ALA A 46 7.76 14.50 -20.34
C ALA A 46 6.33 14.87 -19.94
N ALA A 47 6.16 15.59 -18.83
CA ALA A 47 4.90 16.15 -18.37
C ALA A 47 4.48 17.43 -19.14
N SER A 48 5.39 18.05 -19.90
CA SER A 48 5.22 19.37 -20.52
C SER A 48 4.96 20.47 -19.48
N LEU A 49 5.70 20.43 -18.35
CA LEU A 49 5.62 21.36 -17.24
C LEU A 49 6.99 21.99 -16.95
N SER A 50 6.98 23.11 -16.26
CA SER A 50 8.17 23.84 -15.79
C SER A 50 8.38 23.69 -14.29
N PHE A 51 9.53 24.07 -13.76
CA PHE A 51 9.82 24.10 -12.33
C PHE A 51 8.82 25.00 -11.58
N GLY A 52 8.31 24.51 -10.45
CA GLY A 52 7.33 25.23 -9.64
C GLY A 52 5.88 25.16 -10.15
N GLU A 53 5.67 24.68 -11.37
CA GLU A 53 4.35 24.57 -12.00
C GLU A 53 3.52 23.36 -11.54
N PRO A 54 4.11 22.17 -11.23
CA PRO A 54 3.32 21.03 -10.77
C PRO A 54 2.50 21.35 -9.53
N PHE A 55 1.18 21.06 -9.62
CA PHE A 55 0.27 21.20 -8.49
C PHE A 55 0.60 20.22 -7.37
N LEU A 56 0.84 18.96 -7.72
CA LEU A 56 1.04 17.87 -6.76
C LEU A 56 2.11 16.87 -7.25
N ILE A 57 3.03 16.50 -6.35
CA ILE A 57 3.81 15.28 -6.47
C ILE A 57 3.37 14.31 -5.39
N CYS A 58 3.00 13.07 -5.76
CA CYS A 58 2.70 12.03 -4.81
C CYS A 58 3.60 10.82 -4.99
N GLY A 59 3.97 10.16 -3.88
CA GLY A 59 4.80 8.98 -3.91
C GLY A 59 4.79 8.20 -2.60
N GLY A 60 5.15 6.91 -2.69
CA GLY A 60 5.33 6.02 -1.55
C GLY A 60 6.77 5.49 -1.53
N PRO A 61 7.79 6.31 -1.20
CA PRO A 61 9.16 5.84 -1.14
C PRO A 61 9.28 4.74 -0.08
N PRO A 62 9.87 3.56 -0.39
CA PRO A 62 9.98 2.48 0.57
C PRO A 62 10.76 2.91 1.80
N CYS A 63 10.16 2.71 2.98
CA CYS A 63 10.77 2.99 4.25
C CYS A 63 11.56 1.75 4.71
N GLN A 64 12.81 1.69 4.35
CA GLN A 64 13.75 0.77 4.99
C GLN A 64 14.52 1.51 6.11
N PRO A 65 15.00 0.80 7.14
CA PRO A 65 15.54 1.46 8.33
C PRO A 65 16.66 2.44 7.97
N PHE A 66 16.43 3.70 8.29
CA PHE A 66 17.46 4.73 8.27
C PHE A 66 18.52 4.36 9.31
N SER A 67 19.77 4.09 8.89
CA SER A 67 20.89 4.04 9.79
C SER A 67 21.46 5.45 9.96
N THR A 68 21.81 5.82 11.19
CA THR A 68 22.54 7.08 11.47
C THR A 68 23.89 7.13 10.78
N ALA A 69 24.44 5.98 10.39
CA ALA A 69 25.61 5.85 9.52
C ALA A 69 25.44 6.53 8.16
N GLY A 70 24.19 6.65 7.65
CA GLY A 70 23.90 7.38 6.43
C GLY A 70 24.20 8.88 6.46
N LYS A 71 24.44 9.48 7.64
CA LYS A 71 24.98 10.85 7.73
C LYS A 71 26.50 10.94 7.45
N ARG A 72 27.23 9.82 7.54
CA ARG A 72 28.71 9.78 7.32
C ARG A 72 29.16 8.82 6.22
N LEU A 73 28.41 7.79 5.92
CA LEU A 73 28.63 6.95 4.75
C LEU A 73 27.84 7.57 3.60
N GLY A 74 28.49 8.49 2.91
CA GLY A 74 27.93 9.13 1.74
C GLY A 74 27.32 8.13 0.78
N ILE A 75 26.31 8.59 0.01
CA ILE A 75 25.87 8.10 -1.33
C ILE A 75 25.68 6.57 -1.52
N ASN A 76 26.22 5.69 -0.68
CA ASN A 76 26.37 4.27 -0.95
C ASN A 76 25.46 3.30 -0.15
N ASP A 77 24.50 3.76 0.67
CA ASP A 77 23.46 2.88 1.22
C ASP A 77 22.20 2.94 0.33
N PRO A 78 21.96 1.95 -0.54
CA PRO A 78 20.83 1.96 -1.47
C PRO A 78 19.46 1.97 -0.77
N ARG A 79 19.42 1.82 0.54
CA ARG A 79 18.17 1.63 1.31
C ARG A 79 17.64 2.89 1.99
N GLY A 80 18.49 3.88 2.27
CA GLY A 80 18.08 5.22 2.68
C GLY A 80 17.92 6.17 1.49
N SER A 81 18.28 5.72 0.27
CA SER A 81 18.37 6.53 -0.93
C SER A 81 17.00 6.94 -1.46
N LEU A 82 16.01 6.06 -1.49
CA LEU A 82 14.74 6.34 -2.18
C LEU A 82 13.88 7.42 -1.49
N PHE A 83 13.91 7.52 -0.15
CA PHE A 83 13.32 8.68 0.52
C PHE A 83 14.07 9.98 0.15
N ARG A 84 15.42 9.95 0.11
CA ARG A 84 16.22 11.11 -0.30
C ARG A 84 15.97 11.49 -1.75
N GLU A 85 15.75 10.51 -2.63
CA GLU A 85 15.36 10.79 -4.01
C GLU A 85 13.98 11.45 -4.09
N TYR A 86 13.04 11.03 -3.24
CA TYR A 86 11.76 11.72 -3.13
C TYR A 86 11.94 13.17 -2.67
N VAL A 87 12.78 13.42 -1.65
CA VAL A 87 13.13 14.77 -1.19
C VAL A 87 13.84 15.56 -2.29
N ARG A 88 14.79 14.95 -3.02
CA ARG A 88 15.49 15.58 -4.15
C ARG A 88 14.52 16.04 -5.24
N MET A 89 13.55 15.20 -5.58
CA MET A 89 12.51 15.56 -6.56
C MET A 89 11.63 16.72 -6.07
N ILE A 90 11.21 16.71 -4.80
CA ILE A 90 10.43 17.81 -4.21
C ILE A 90 11.23 19.11 -4.19
N ASP A 91 12.51 19.05 -3.81
CA ASP A 91 13.37 20.23 -3.75
C ASP A 91 13.60 20.84 -5.14
N ALA A 92 13.95 20.02 -6.12
CA ALA A 92 14.23 20.47 -7.47
C ALA A 92 12.95 20.94 -8.20
N ILE A 93 11.87 20.16 -8.16
CA ILE A 93 10.64 20.45 -8.92
C ILE A 93 9.80 21.55 -8.27
N ARG A 94 9.86 21.67 -6.95
CA ARG A 94 9.10 22.68 -6.17
C ARG A 94 7.58 22.64 -6.40
N PRO A 95 6.92 21.48 -6.31
CA PRO A 95 5.46 21.42 -6.48
C PRO A 95 4.75 22.28 -5.42
N ARG A 96 3.51 22.72 -5.73
CA ARG A 96 2.70 23.45 -4.74
C ARG A 96 2.38 22.59 -3.54
N PHE A 97 2.04 21.31 -3.78
CA PHE A 97 1.83 20.31 -2.74
C PHE A 97 2.63 19.03 -2.98
N PHE A 98 2.88 18.29 -1.92
CA PHE A 98 3.29 16.91 -2.04
C PHE A 98 2.46 16.00 -1.13
N VAL A 99 2.31 14.74 -1.50
CA VAL A 99 1.73 13.68 -0.66
C VAL A 99 2.70 12.50 -0.61
N MET A 100 3.17 12.18 0.59
CA MET A 100 3.99 10.99 0.85
C MET A 100 3.16 9.95 1.61
N GLU A 101 3.09 8.75 1.05
CA GLU A 101 2.46 7.59 1.70
C GLU A 101 3.51 6.62 2.21
N ASN A 102 3.21 5.94 3.33
CA ASN A 102 4.05 4.87 3.84
C ASN A 102 3.26 3.93 4.77
N VAL A 103 3.92 2.88 5.25
CA VAL A 103 3.35 2.00 6.26
C VAL A 103 3.28 2.69 7.62
N LYS A 104 2.26 2.36 8.44
CA LYS A 104 2.08 2.89 9.81
C LYS A 104 3.35 2.79 10.66
N GLY A 105 4.12 1.72 10.48
CA GLY A 105 5.35 1.48 11.24
C GLY A 105 6.38 2.60 11.16
N LEU A 106 6.31 3.47 10.16
CA LEU A 106 7.17 4.65 10.01
C LEU A 106 7.13 5.56 11.24
N MET A 107 5.94 5.74 11.83
CA MET A 107 5.75 6.60 13.01
C MET A 107 6.54 6.16 14.25
N SER A 108 6.81 4.88 14.37
CA SER A 108 7.50 4.29 15.53
C SER A 108 8.86 3.68 15.19
N ALA A 109 9.28 3.75 13.92
CA ALA A 109 10.53 3.17 13.49
C ALA A 109 11.72 3.88 14.17
N PRO A 110 12.56 3.16 14.96
CA PRO A 110 13.74 3.74 15.57
C PRO A 110 14.80 4.01 14.52
N LEU A 111 15.61 5.03 14.76
CA LEU A 111 16.89 5.18 14.05
C LEU A 111 17.85 4.08 14.49
N LYS A 112 18.69 3.63 13.55
CA LYS A 112 19.72 2.63 13.83
C LYS A 112 21.11 3.23 13.67
N ASP A 113 22.02 2.85 14.53
CA ASP A 113 23.45 3.17 14.40
C ASP A 113 24.16 2.34 13.32
N GLU A 114 25.47 2.51 13.19
CA GLU A 114 26.32 1.78 12.23
C GLU A 114 26.30 0.26 12.44
N ASN A 115 26.04 -0.19 13.67
CA ASN A 115 25.97 -1.59 14.06
C ASN A 115 24.55 -2.16 13.94
N GLY A 116 23.56 -1.35 13.45
CA GLY A 116 22.16 -1.73 13.35
C GLY A 116 21.40 -1.71 14.68
N GLN A 117 21.97 -1.13 15.76
CA GLN A 117 21.32 -0.99 17.07
C GLN A 117 20.42 0.25 17.09
N ASN A 118 19.32 0.18 17.84
CA ASN A 118 18.39 1.30 17.96
C ASN A 118 19.03 2.46 18.71
N THR A 119 18.85 3.67 18.20
CA THR A 119 19.23 4.94 18.84
C THR A 119 18.02 5.65 19.44
N SER A 120 18.24 6.76 20.15
CA SER A 120 17.18 7.55 20.78
C SER A 120 16.28 8.34 19.83
N GLY A 121 16.59 8.39 18.52
CA GLY A 121 15.80 9.12 17.52
C GLY A 121 14.80 8.25 16.77
N LYS A 122 13.87 8.87 16.07
CA LYS A 122 12.90 8.21 15.19
C LYS A 122 13.10 8.64 13.74
N VAL A 123 12.75 7.75 12.82
CA VAL A 123 12.80 8.03 11.37
C VAL A 123 11.95 9.24 10.99
N ILE A 124 10.79 9.39 11.63
CA ILE A 124 9.89 10.52 11.36
C ILE A 124 10.54 11.87 11.66
N ASP A 125 11.41 11.96 12.66
CA ASP A 125 12.07 13.21 13.03
C ASP A 125 13.00 13.70 11.90
N ILE A 126 13.70 12.76 11.24
CA ILE A 126 14.53 13.07 10.06
C ILE A 126 13.67 13.54 8.89
N ILE A 127 12.55 12.86 8.65
CA ILE A 127 11.62 13.21 7.56
C ILE A 127 11.10 14.63 7.74
N LEU A 128 10.68 14.99 8.95
CA LEU A 128 10.18 16.33 9.28
C LEU A 128 11.28 17.39 9.12
N GLU A 129 12.50 17.08 9.56
CA GLU A 129 13.66 17.98 9.42
C GLU A 129 13.97 18.26 7.94
N GLU A 130 13.98 17.22 7.08
CA GLU A 130 14.27 17.40 5.65
C GLU A 130 13.21 18.30 4.96
N PHE A 131 11.92 18.08 5.18
CA PHE A 131 10.90 18.94 4.59
C PHE A 131 10.84 20.35 5.20
N SER A 132 11.20 20.49 6.48
CA SER A 132 11.36 21.83 7.11
C SER A 132 12.48 22.63 6.45
N LYS A 133 13.61 21.99 6.13
CA LYS A 133 14.72 22.65 5.39
C LYS A 133 14.28 23.12 4.00
N LEU A 134 13.35 22.44 3.36
CA LEU A 134 12.75 22.83 2.09
C LEU A 134 11.66 23.89 2.23
N HIS A 135 11.37 24.36 3.45
CA HIS A 135 10.33 25.33 3.76
C HIS A 135 8.91 24.88 3.37
N TYR A 136 8.62 23.57 3.45
CA TYR A 136 7.25 23.07 3.32
C TYR A 136 6.57 23.02 4.71
N LYS A 137 5.37 23.59 4.81
CA LYS A 137 4.46 23.34 5.93
C LYS A 137 3.91 21.93 5.78
N THR A 138 3.98 21.11 6.83
CA THR A 138 3.56 19.72 6.76
C THR A 138 2.49 19.37 7.78
N VAL A 139 1.58 18.46 7.40
CA VAL A 139 0.66 17.76 8.29
C VAL A 139 0.76 16.26 8.02
N PHE A 140 0.72 15.44 9.04
CA PHE A 140 0.84 14.00 8.87
C PHE A 140 0.04 13.23 9.93
N GLY A 141 -0.25 11.96 9.62
CA GLY A 141 -0.92 11.05 10.54
C GLY A 141 -1.07 9.66 9.96
N VAL A 142 -1.75 8.80 10.71
CA VAL A 142 -2.12 7.46 10.25
C VAL A 142 -3.60 7.44 9.90
N LEU A 143 -3.91 7.07 8.66
CA LEU A 143 -5.26 6.91 8.14
C LEU A 143 -5.54 5.42 7.98
N ASP A 144 -6.72 4.97 8.45
CA ASP A 144 -7.18 3.61 8.14
C ASP A 144 -8.21 3.68 7.01
N ALA A 145 -7.89 3.05 5.88
CA ALA A 145 -8.68 3.10 4.65
C ALA A 145 -10.16 2.72 4.85
N VAL A 146 -10.47 1.84 5.80
CA VAL A 146 -11.84 1.44 6.11
C VAL A 146 -12.72 2.63 6.54
N ASN A 147 -12.13 3.63 7.19
CA ASN A 147 -12.81 4.85 7.63
C ASN A 147 -13.10 5.84 6.48
N TYR A 148 -12.67 5.51 5.26
CA TYR A 148 -12.86 6.31 4.04
C TYR A 148 -13.61 5.54 2.96
N GLY A 149 -14.38 4.51 3.35
CA GLY A 149 -15.22 3.73 2.44
C GLY A 149 -14.47 2.67 1.65
N VAL A 150 -13.25 2.33 2.02
CA VAL A 150 -12.52 1.21 1.42
C VAL A 150 -12.92 -0.08 2.15
N PRO A 151 -13.28 -1.18 1.47
CA PRO A 151 -13.68 -2.44 2.11
C PRO A 151 -12.47 -3.21 2.69
N GLN A 152 -11.57 -2.50 3.39
CA GLN A 152 -10.28 -3.04 3.82
C GLN A 152 -9.73 -2.30 5.04
N PHE A 153 -9.30 -3.04 6.06
CA PHE A 153 -8.44 -2.52 7.11
C PHE A 153 -7.03 -2.33 6.56
N ARG A 154 -6.63 -1.07 6.34
CA ARG A 154 -5.32 -0.71 5.81
C ARG A 154 -4.86 0.61 6.38
N GLU A 155 -4.10 0.53 7.47
CA GLU A 155 -3.50 1.71 8.07
C GLU A 155 -2.28 2.17 7.27
N ARG A 156 -2.27 3.47 6.93
CA ARG A 156 -1.17 4.11 6.19
C ARG A 156 -0.78 5.42 6.84
N PHE A 157 0.52 5.60 6.96
CA PHE A 157 1.07 6.91 7.20
C PHE A 157 0.86 7.77 5.96
N VAL A 158 0.35 8.97 6.15
CA VAL A 158 0.18 9.97 5.10
C VAL A 158 0.75 11.28 5.60
N MET A 159 1.56 11.92 4.77
CA MET A 159 2.06 13.28 5.00
C MET A 159 1.70 14.14 3.79
N ILE A 160 1.16 15.31 4.06
CA ILE A 160 0.85 16.34 3.07
C ILE A 160 1.75 17.54 3.35
N GLY A 161 2.37 18.10 2.33
CA GLY A 161 3.16 19.31 2.44
C GLY A 161 2.65 20.41 1.52
N SER A 162 2.66 21.66 1.99
CA SER A 162 2.37 22.86 1.21
C SER A 162 3.61 23.74 1.12
N ARG A 163 3.98 24.16 -0.10
CA ARG A 163 5.08 25.08 -0.38
C ARG A 163 4.73 26.51 0.04
N ASP A 164 3.49 26.92 -0.19
CA ASP A 164 3.05 28.30 -0.08
C ASP A 164 2.37 28.59 1.26
N ASN A 165 2.63 27.73 2.28
CA ASN A 165 2.17 27.85 3.67
C ASN A 165 0.64 27.87 3.83
N GLU A 166 -0.09 27.23 2.91
CA GLU A 166 -1.54 27.11 2.99
C GLU A 166 -1.98 26.25 4.17
N ASP A 167 -3.21 26.43 4.58
CA ASP A 167 -3.81 25.58 5.61
C ASP A 167 -4.16 24.22 5.00
N ILE A 168 -3.47 23.19 5.47
CA ILE A 168 -3.63 21.80 5.06
C ILE A 168 -4.08 20.94 6.23
N PHE A 169 -4.97 19.99 5.97
CA PHE A 169 -5.55 19.11 6.97
C PHE A 169 -5.58 17.67 6.47
N LEU A 170 -5.48 16.73 7.39
CA LEU A 170 -5.80 15.33 7.06
C LEU A 170 -7.32 15.19 6.87
N PRO A 171 -7.77 14.31 5.97
CA PRO A 171 -9.19 14.10 5.72
C PRO A 171 -9.88 13.55 6.97
N ILE A 172 -11.13 14.02 7.19
CA ILE A 172 -11.98 13.53 8.28
C ILE A 172 -12.59 12.19 7.87
N PRO A 173 -12.64 11.17 8.77
CA PRO A 173 -13.31 9.91 8.50
C PRO A 173 -14.77 10.10 8.04
N THR A 174 -15.17 9.33 7.02
CA THR A 174 -16.51 9.38 6.44
C THR A 174 -17.33 8.11 6.72
N HIS A 175 -16.68 7.01 7.11
CA HIS A 175 -17.29 5.71 7.36
C HIS A 175 -16.91 5.19 8.74
N PHE A 176 -17.84 4.47 9.38
CA PHE A 176 -17.71 4.03 10.76
C PHE A 176 -18.22 2.59 10.91
N GLN A 177 -17.73 1.87 11.93
CA GLN A 177 -18.14 0.49 12.21
C GLN A 177 -19.65 0.40 12.48
N THR A 178 -20.16 1.32 13.29
CA THR A 178 -21.58 1.45 13.58
C THR A 178 -22.02 2.87 13.28
N HIS A 179 -23.00 3.03 12.42
CA HIS A 179 -23.59 4.34 12.12
C HIS A 179 -25.08 4.21 11.90
N GLN A 180 -25.87 5.19 12.37
CA GLN A 180 -27.32 5.19 12.20
C GLN A 180 -27.73 5.30 10.72
N ASN A 181 -26.90 5.96 9.90
CA ASN A 181 -27.08 6.03 8.46
C ASN A 181 -26.33 4.89 7.77
N ALA A 182 -27.03 4.02 7.07
CA ALA A 182 -26.45 2.88 6.36
C ALA A 182 -25.38 3.25 5.32
N SER A 183 -25.48 4.45 4.73
CA SER A 183 -24.50 4.94 3.74
C SER A 183 -23.11 5.23 4.32
N ASN A 184 -23.00 5.42 5.62
CA ASN A 184 -21.76 5.75 6.32
C ASN A 184 -21.22 4.57 7.16
N ARG A 185 -21.75 3.36 6.99
CA ARG A 185 -21.19 2.16 7.60
C ARG A 185 -19.94 1.69 6.84
N TRP A 186 -19.05 1.00 7.53
CA TRP A 186 -17.94 0.33 6.85
C TRP A 186 -18.45 -0.59 5.74
N ILE A 187 -17.80 -0.54 4.59
CA ILE A 187 -18.08 -1.41 3.45
C ILE A 187 -17.45 -2.77 3.72
N THR A 188 -18.23 -3.82 3.60
CA THR A 188 -17.78 -5.19 3.84
C THR A 188 -17.14 -5.80 2.60
N LEU A 189 -16.42 -6.91 2.79
CA LEU A 189 -15.92 -7.71 1.68
C LEU A 189 -17.06 -8.18 0.76
N GLY A 190 -18.19 -8.58 1.35
CA GLY A 190 -19.38 -9.00 0.61
C GLY A 190 -19.94 -7.89 -0.30
N ASP A 191 -20.00 -6.66 0.21
CA ASP A 191 -20.43 -5.50 -0.59
C ASP A 191 -19.51 -5.27 -1.81
N ALA A 192 -18.22 -5.62 -1.70
CA ALA A 192 -17.23 -5.36 -2.75
C ALA A 192 -17.10 -6.46 -3.81
N ILE A 193 -17.24 -7.76 -3.42
CA ILE A 193 -16.83 -8.86 -4.31
C ILE A 193 -17.88 -9.96 -4.50
N LYS A 194 -19.02 -9.94 -3.80
CA LYS A 194 -19.98 -11.06 -3.84
C LYS A 194 -20.54 -11.33 -5.24
N ASP A 195 -20.69 -10.30 -6.06
CA ASP A 195 -21.12 -10.40 -7.45
C ASP A 195 -20.10 -11.11 -8.36
N LEU A 196 -18.81 -11.16 -7.96
CA LEU A 196 -17.75 -11.84 -8.71
C LEU A 196 -17.65 -13.34 -8.38
N GLU A 197 -18.41 -13.85 -7.41
CA GLU A 197 -18.28 -15.22 -6.89
C GLU A 197 -18.35 -16.29 -7.99
N ASN A 198 -19.24 -16.14 -8.96
CA ASN A 198 -19.42 -17.09 -10.06
C ASN A 198 -18.48 -16.85 -11.25
N HIS A 199 -17.86 -15.69 -11.34
CA HIS A 199 -16.95 -15.30 -12.43
C HIS A 199 -15.70 -14.58 -11.90
N PRO A 200 -14.90 -15.23 -11.06
CA PRO A 200 -13.79 -14.57 -10.35
C PRO A 200 -12.65 -14.13 -11.28
N GLY A 201 -12.56 -14.69 -12.47
CA GLY A 201 -11.44 -14.44 -13.38
C GLY A 201 -10.15 -15.11 -12.94
N GLU A 202 -9.03 -14.45 -13.20
CA GLU A 202 -7.68 -14.96 -12.93
C GLU A 202 -7.37 -15.07 -11.45
N CYS A 203 -6.91 -16.27 -11.02
CA CYS A 203 -6.55 -16.57 -9.63
C CYS A 203 -5.15 -17.20 -9.53
N ALA A 204 -4.47 -16.96 -8.41
CA ALA A 204 -3.40 -17.84 -7.94
C ALA A 204 -4.01 -19.15 -7.38
N GLU A 205 -3.16 -20.13 -7.11
CA GLU A 205 -3.58 -21.43 -6.56
C GLU A 205 -2.90 -21.72 -5.22
N PHE A 206 -3.65 -22.31 -4.29
CA PHE A 206 -3.07 -22.89 -3.10
C PHE A 206 -2.44 -24.26 -3.44
N SER A 207 -1.30 -24.57 -2.84
CA SER A 207 -0.74 -25.92 -2.94
C SER A 207 -1.71 -26.95 -2.36
N PRO A 208 -1.74 -28.19 -2.87
CA PRO A 208 -2.59 -29.26 -2.35
C PRO A 208 -2.43 -29.46 -0.84
N SER A 209 -1.20 -29.36 -0.33
CA SER A 209 -0.90 -29.46 1.10
C SER A 209 -1.55 -28.38 1.95
N ARG A 210 -1.72 -27.15 1.45
CA ARG A 210 -2.43 -26.08 2.16
C ARG A 210 -3.92 -26.18 2.00
N LEU A 211 -4.36 -26.54 0.80
CA LEU A 211 -5.79 -26.69 0.49
C LEU A 211 -6.45 -27.75 1.38
N LYS A 212 -5.73 -28.84 1.70
CA LYS A 212 -6.15 -29.89 2.66
C LYS A 212 -6.68 -29.28 3.97
N TYR A 213 -5.95 -28.31 4.54
CA TYR A 213 -6.35 -27.67 5.80
C TYR A 213 -7.38 -26.54 5.61
N LEU A 214 -7.25 -25.75 4.54
CA LEU A 214 -8.18 -24.64 4.26
C LEU A 214 -9.63 -25.13 4.10
N LYS A 215 -9.85 -26.32 3.54
CA LYS A 215 -11.18 -26.95 3.43
C LYS A 215 -11.88 -27.19 4.76
N MET A 216 -11.12 -27.28 5.87
CA MET A 216 -11.66 -27.50 7.22
C MET A 216 -11.94 -26.17 7.95
N VAL A 217 -11.49 -25.05 7.39
CA VAL A 217 -11.65 -23.73 8.03
C VAL A 217 -12.95 -23.09 7.58
N PRO A 218 -13.86 -22.74 8.49
CA PRO A 218 -15.11 -22.08 8.16
C PRO A 218 -14.89 -20.62 7.70
N GLU A 219 -15.93 -20.01 7.13
CA GLU A 219 -15.94 -18.57 6.81
C GLU A 219 -15.55 -17.75 8.04
N GLY A 220 -14.68 -16.76 7.87
CA GLY A 220 -14.15 -15.91 8.94
C GLY A 220 -13.12 -16.61 9.85
N GLY A 221 -12.84 -17.88 9.62
CA GLY A 221 -11.92 -18.69 10.43
C GLY A 221 -10.46 -18.60 10.01
N ASN A 222 -9.63 -19.30 10.77
CA ASN A 222 -8.19 -19.43 10.51
C ASN A 222 -7.66 -20.74 11.13
N TRP A 223 -6.35 -20.91 11.16
CA TRP A 223 -5.72 -22.11 11.70
C TRP A 223 -6.23 -22.58 13.08
N LYS A 224 -6.75 -21.68 13.92
CA LYS A 224 -7.30 -22.03 15.25
C LYS A 224 -8.60 -22.84 15.19
N ASN A 225 -9.25 -22.86 14.04
CA ASN A 225 -10.46 -23.64 13.78
C ASN A 225 -10.16 -25.06 13.29
N LEU A 226 -8.89 -25.40 13.07
CA LEU A 226 -8.50 -26.77 12.73
C LEU A 226 -8.61 -27.68 13.94
N PRO A 227 -8.87 -28.98 13.75
CA PRO A 227 -8.83 -29.98 14.81
C PRO A 227 -7.51 -29.99 15.58
N SER A 228 -7.56 -30.20 16.90
CA SER A 228 -6.41 -30.05 17.80
C SER A 228 -5.25 -31.01 17.48
N ASP A 229 -5.57 -32.20 17.00
CA ASP A 229 -4.60 -33.23 16.62
C ASP A 229 -3.76 -32.91 15.39
N ILE A 230 -4.23 -32.03 14.50
CA ILE A 230 -3.52 -31.64 13.29
C ILE A 230 -2.91 -30.24 13.34
N LEU A 231 -3.15 -29.45 14.40
CA LEU A 231 -2.67 -28.06 14.49
C LEU A 231 -1.15 -27.94 14.32
N GLN A 232 -0.39 -28.82 14.97
CA GLN A 232 1.07 -28.79 14.91
C GLN A 232 1.58 -29.17 13.53
N GLU A 233 0.96 -30.17 12.88
CA GLU A 233 1.28 -30.57 11.51
C GLU A 233 1.01 -29.43 10.54
N ALA A 234 -0.18 -28.82 10.59
CA ALA A 234 -0.61 -27.74 9.71
C ALA A 234 0.30 -26.50 9.82
N MET A 235 0.61 -26.11 11.04
CA MET A 235 1.41 -24.90 11.32
C MET A 235 2.92 -25.12 11.19
N GLY A 236 3.40 -26.35 11.39
CA GLY A 236 4.81 -26.68 11.43
C GLY A 236 5.59 -25.80 12.43
N GLY A 237 6.74 -25.29 12.04
CA GLY A 237 7.58 -24.41 12.88
C GLY A 237 6.87 -23.14 13.38
N ALA A 238 5.87 -22.64 12.65
CA ALA A 238 5.10 -21.47 13.07
C ALA A 238 4.20 -21.73 14.29
N TYR A 239 3.91 -22.98 14.63
CA TYR A 239 3.10 -23.34 15.80
C TYR A 239 3.70 -22.83 17.11
N LYS A 240 5.04 -22.95 17.24
CA LYS A 240 5.80 -22.52 18.42
C LYS A 240 6.22 -21.04 18.39
N SER A 241 6.04 -20.36 17.28
CA SER A 241 6.45 -18.96 17.15
C SER A 241 5.53 -18.04 17.94
N GLY A 242 6.04 -17.00 18.57
CA GLY A 242 5.25 -15.92 19.19
C GLY A 242 4.51 -15.06 18.13
N GLY A 243 3.58 -14.22 18.59
CA GLY A 243 2.87 -13.25 17.78
C GLY A 243 1.49 -13.69 17.26
N GLY A 244 0.75 -12.73 16.69
CA GLY A 244 -0.62 -12.94 16.22
C GLY A 244 -0.67 -13.65 14.87
N LYS A 245 -0.83 -14.93 14.89
CA LYS A 245 -0.78 -15.84 13.72
C LYS A 245 -2.09 -15.92 12.92
N VAL A 246 -3.04 -15.03 13.12
CA VAL A 246 -4.39 -15.11 12.53
C VAL A 246 -4.43 -15.11 11.00
N GLY A 247 -3.33 -14.79 10.32
CA GLY A 247 -3.23 -14.88 8.87
C GLY A 247 -2.97 -16.26 8.31
N PHE A 248 -2.55 -17.24 9.15
CA PHE A 248 -2.36 -18.62 8.71
C PHE A 248 -3.69 -19.31 8.47
N TYR A 249 -3.84 -19.97 7.31
CA TYR A 249 -5.08 -20.64 6.92
C TYR A 249 -6.32 -19.75 7.08
N ARG A 250 -6.15 -18.43 6.84
CA ARG A 250 -7.24 -17.48 6.98
C ARG A 250 -8.20 -17.59 5.82
N ARG A 251 -9.45 -17.92 6.13
CA ARG A 251 -10.59 -17.77 5.24
C ARG A 251 -11.30 -16.46 5.61
N LEU A 252 -11.55 -15.62 4.63
CA LEU A 252 -12.19 -14.32 4.84
C LEU A 252 -13.67 -14.46 5.15
N SER A 253 -14.32 -13.36 5.52
CA SER A 253 -15.77 -13.31 5.74
C SER A 253 -16.41 -12.21 4.91
N TYR A 254 -17.55 -12.51 4.32
CA TYR A 254 -18.34 -11.52 3.60
C TYR A 254 -18.89 -10.41 4.49
N SER A 255 -19.12 -10.70 5.78
CA SER A 255 -19.73 -9.76 6.74
C SER A 255 -18.75 -8.74 7.32
N GLN A 256 -17.47 -8.82 6.99
CA GLN A 256 -16.43 -7.94 7.52
C GLN A 256 -15.65 -7.29 6.39
N PRO A 257 -15.04 -6.10 6.61
CA PRO A 257 -14.03 -5.57 5.71
C PRO A 257 -12.86 -6.57 5.57
N SER A 258 -12.20 -6.57 4.42
CA SER A 258 -11.01 -7.38 4.19
C SER A 258 -9.87 -6.96 5.12
N PRO A 259 -9.02 -7.86 5.60
CA PRO A 259 -7.69 -7.49 6.07
C PRO A 259 -6.88 -6.82 4.97
N THR A 260 -5.77 -6.17 5.34
CA THR A 260 -4.86 -5.54 4.37
C THR A 260 -4.55 -6.47 3.20
N VAL A 261 -4.88 -6.05 1.99
CA VAL A 261 -4.49 -6.71 0.74
C VAL A 261 -2.98 -6.62 0.59
N VAL A 262 -2.34 -7.77 0.46
CA VAL A 262 -0.89 -7.93 0.33
C VAL A 262 -0.49 -8.28 -1.09
N THR A 263 0.81 -8.32 -1.39
CA THR A 263 1.33 -8.57 -2.74
C THR A 263 1.14 -10.00 -3.26
N SER A 264 0.59 -10.91 -2.43
CA SER A 264 0.24 -12.28 -2.83
C SER A 264 -0.81 -12.86 -1.87
N PRO A 265 -1.93 -13.43 -2.38
CA PRO A 265 -2.98 -14.02 -1.55
C PRO A 265 -2.60 -15.35 -0.91
N ILE A 266 -1.51 -15.96 -1.35
CA ILE A 266 -1.10 -17.31 -0.94
C ILE A 266 0.06 -17.34 0.06
N GLN A 267 0.48 -16.19 0.60
CA GLN A 267 1.52 -16.16 1.63
C GLN A 267 1.04 -16.81 2.93
N LYS A 268 1.90 -17.65 3.55
CA LYS A 268 1.52 -18.45 4.73
C LYS A 268 0.93 -17.61 5.87
N ALA A 269 1.58 -16.50 6.21
CA ALA A 269 1.22 -15.67 7.36
C ALA A 269 0.11 -14.65 7.07
N THR A 270 -0.31 -14.50 5.80
CA THR A 270 -1.28 -13.49 5.36
C THR A 270 -2.20 -14.04 4.28
N MET A 271 -2.61 -15.31 4.40
CA MET A 271 -3.50 -15.95 3.43
C MET A 271 -4.80 -15.16 3.26
N MET A 272 -5.27 -15.11 2.01
CA MET A 272 -6.50 -14.45 1.60
C MET A 272 -7.39 -15.48 0.87
N CYS A 273 -7.90 -16.47 1.62
CA CYS A 273 -8.83 -17.47 1.07
C CYS A 273 -10.22 -16.85 0.94
N HIS A 274 -10.88 -17.13 -0.18
CA HIS A 274 -12.25 -16.70 -0.46
C HIS A 274 -13.21 -17.18 0.64
N PRO A 275 -14.26 -16.43 1.02
CA PRO A 275 -15.16 -16.79 2.11
C PRO A 275 -15.80 -18.17 1.97
N THR A 276 -16.33 -18.51 0.80
CA THR A 276 -17.11 -19.72 0.55
C THR A 276 -16.43 -20.72 -0.39
N GLN A 277 -15.39 -20.31 -1.13
CA GLN A 277 -14.71 -21.16 -2.10
C GLN A 277 -13.29 -21.52 -1.65
N ASP A 278 -12.83 -22.72 -2.04
CA ASP A 278 -11.51 -23.24 -1.66
C ASP A 278 -10.38 -22.71 -2.59
N ARG A 279 -10.32 -21.40 -2.78
CA ARG A 279 -9.32 -20.69 -3.59
C ARG A 279 -8.85 -19.40 -2.94
N PRO A 280 -7.72 -18.86 -3.35
CA PRO A 280 -7.37 -17.48 -3.02
C PRO A 280 -8.39 -16.49 -3.61
N LEU A 281 -8.43 -15.27 -3.09
CA LEU A 281 -9.10 -14.18 -3.80
C LEU A 281 -8.47 -14.00 -5.18
N SER A 282 -9.29 -13.72 -6.19
CA SER A 282 -8.86 -13.47 -7.57
C SER A 282 -8.22 -12.09 -7.74
N VAL A 283 -7.60 -11.86 -8.89
CA VAL A 283 -7.07 -10.54 -9.27
C VAL A 283 -8.17 -9.49 -9.30
N SER A 284 -9.35 -9.83 -9.83
CA SER A 284 -10.50 -8.91 -9.89
C SER A 284 -11.05 -8.59 -8.50
N GLU A 285 -11.15 -9.58 -7.62
CA GLU A 285 -11.56 -9.38 -6.23
C GLU A 285 -10.55 -8.50 -5.47
N TYR A 286 -9.25 -8.70 -5.68
CA TYR A 286 -8.20 -7.82 -5.14
C TYR A 286 -8.35 -6.38 -5.62
N ALA A 287 -8.59 -6.19 -6.92
CA ALA A 287 -8.79 -4.87 -7.52
C ALA A 287 -10.02 -4.16 -6.92
N ARG A 288 -11.16 -4.89 -6.78
CA ARG A 288 -12.37 -4.36 -6.14
C ARG A 288 -12.17 -3.95 -4.68
N ILE A 289 -11.42 -4.73 -3.89
CA ILE A 289 -11.08 -4.38 -2.50
C ILE A 289 -10.25 -3.09 -2.43
N GLN A 290 -9.36 -2.86 -3.39
CA GLN A 290 -8.58 -1.63 -3.53
C GLN A 290 -9.37 -0.52 -4.27
N GLN A 291 -10.61 -0.80 -4.67
CA GLN A 291 -11.52 0.10 -5.38
C GLN A 291 -11.03 0.53 -6.77
N PHE A 292 -10.19 -0.27 -7.43
CA PHE A 292 -9.92 -0.05 -8.84
C PHE A 292 -11.22 -0.22 -9.65
N PRO A 293 -11.48 0.65 -10.64
CA PRO A 293 -12.59 0.45 -11.57
C PRO A 293 -12.44 -0.86 -12.33
N ASP A 294 -13.54 -1.57 -12.62
CA ASP A 294 -13.48 -2.83 -13.37
C ASP A 294 -12.90 -2.67 -14.79
N SER A 295 -13.02 -1.48 -15.36
CA SER A 295 -12.41 -1.10 -16.63
C SER A 295 -10.90 -0.93 -16.57
N TRP A 296 -10.30 -0.86 -15.36
CA TRP A 296 -8.87 -0.65 -15.21
C TRP A 296 -8.08 -1.90 -15.57
N LYS A 297 -7.27 -1.78 -16.60
CA LYS A 297 -6.44 -2.88 -17.10
C LYS A 297 -5.18 -3.01 -16.25
N ILE A 298 -4.92 -4.19 -15.70
CA ILE A 298 -3.69 -4.50 -14.97
C ILE A 298 -2.87 -5.48 -15.80
N ILE A 299 -1.69 -5.07 -16.24
CA ILE A 299 -0.83 -5.79 -17.19
C ILE A 299 0.28 -6.53 -16.45
N GLY A 300 0.59 -7.75 -16.90
CA GLY A 300 1.65 -8.59 -16.35
C GLY A 300 1.18 -10.00 -16.05
N THR A 301 2.06 -10.79 -15.44
CA THR A 301 1.72 -12.12 -14.93
C THR A 301 0.75 -12.00 -13.74
N THR A 302 0.08 -13.10 -13.39
CA THR A 302 -0.78 -13.14 -12.17
C THR A 302 -0.06 -12.61 -10.94
N VAL A 303 1.21 -12.95 -10.77
CA VAL A 303 2.05 -12.46 -9.65
C VAL A 303 2.27 -10.95 -9.74
N ASP A 304 2.55 -10.43 -10.94
CA ASP A 304 2.73 -8.98 -11.14
C ASP A 304 1.44 -8.21 -10.83
N LYS A 305 0.29 -8.74 -11.23
CA LYS A 305 -1.01 -8.13 -10.98
C LYS A 305 -1.31 -8.03 -9.48
N TYR A 306 -1.15 -9.13 -8.74
CA TYR A 306 -1.29 -9.08 -7.27
C TYR A 306 -0.32 -8.11 -6.61
N ARG A 307 0.92 -8.07 -7.09
CA ARG A 307 1.95 -7.14 -6.55
C ARG A 307 1.56 -5.69 -6.78
N GLN A 308 1.13 -5.34 -7.98
CA GLN A 308 0.68 -3.98 -8.32
C GLN A 308 -0.49 -3.55 -7.45
N ILE A 309 -1.53 -4.40 -7.34
CA ILE A 309 -2.71 -4.10 -6.54
C ILE A 309 -2.36 -4.00 -5.05
N GLY A 310 -1.57 -4.94 -4.53
CA GLY A 310 -1.19 -4.98 -3.11
C GLY A 310 -0.32 -3.79 -2.67
N ASN A 311 0.50 -3.26 -3.57
CA ASN A 311 1.33 -2.08 -3.31
C ASN A 311 0.56 -0.76 -3.46
N ALA A 312 -0.55 -0.75 -4.18
CA ALA A 312 -1.30 0.47 -4.44
C ALA A 312 -1.89 1.08 -3.15
N VAL A 313 -1.98 2.41 -3.15
CA VAL A 313 -2.87 3.13 -2.23
C VAL A 313 -4.31 2.90 -2.69
N PRO A 314 -5.25 2.53 -1.80
CA PRO A 314 -6.64 2.37 -2.19
C PRO A 314 -7.21 3.62 -2.84
N VAL A 315 -7.97 3.43 -3.91
CA VAL A 315 -8.51 4.54 -4.72
C VAL A 315 -9.34 5.51 -3.88
N GLY A 316 -10.21 5.01 -3.01
CA GLY A 316 -11.05 5.85 -2.14
C GLY A 316 -10.25 6.62 -1.10
N LEU A 317 -9.17 6.05 -0.55
CA LEU A 317 -8.30 6.78 0.37
C LEU A 317 -7.54 7.91 -0.36
N ALA A 318 -7.09 7.65 -1.59
CA ALA A 318 -6.41 8.67 -2.39
C ALA A 318 -7.34 9.78 -2.85
#